data_624425ca4ffb43765df90129c516944c
#
_entry.id   624425ca4ffb43765df90129c516944c
#
_cell.length_a   1.000
_cell.length_b   1.000
_cell.length_c   1.000
_cell.angle_alpha   90.00
_cell.angle_beta   90.00
_cell.angle_gamma   90.00
#
_symmetry.space_group_name_H-M   'P 1'
#
loop_
_entity.id
_entity.type
_entity.pdbx_description
1 polymer ?
#
loop_
_entity_poly.entity_id
_entity_poly.type
_entity_poly.pdbx_seq_one_letter_code
_entity_poly.pdbx_strand_id
1 'polypeptide(L)'
;MLKEPQILDASDRQAVERAMRSLQDLGFAVEEVEVTTTGDKGSIKFQPKLVAARYHANRLEELMGLQAEELQAKRLLASYDRYKAREFAPSTPHSVVVKQWLSDVFKRVVGQVPENLKGRVEPAQLFHEVLENRWYLGEKLGKDVGLDFATQDYIEKVLPYRMDSGVVIK
;
A
#
# COMPACT_ATOMS: atom_id res chain seq x y z
N MET A 1 19.57 -13.35 7.08
CA MET A 1 20.74 -13.54 6.22
C MET A 1 20.66 -12.59 5.02
N LEU A 2 21.69 -11.78 4.83
CA LEU A 2 21.73 -10.86 3.71
C LEU A 2 22.12 -11.61 2.44
N LYS A 3 21.38 -11.40 1.37
CA LYS A 3 21.75 -11.96 0.07
C LYS A 3 22.84 -11.11 -0.57
N GLU A 4 23.75 -11.77 -1.27
CA GLU A 4 24.73 -11.06 -2.07
C GLU A 4 24.06 -10.32 -3.21
N PRO A 5 24.64 -9.20 -3.66
CA PRO A 5 24.09 -8.47 -4.80
C PRO A 5 24.00 -9.35 -6.04
N GLN A 6 22.86 -9.27 -6.73
CA GLN A 6 22.64 -9.98 -7.98
C GLN A 6 22.79 -9.02 -9.14
N ILE A 7 23.50 -9.47 -10.20
CA ILE A 7 23.67 -8.69 -11.41
C ILE A 7 22.78 -9.30 -12.49
N LEU A 8 21.85 -8.51 -13.03
CA LEU A 8 20.90 -8.93 -14.03
C LEU A 8 21.03 -8.08 -15.29
N ASP A 9 20.66 -8.67 -16.43
CA ASP A 9 20.58 -7.94 -17.68
C ASP A 9 19.38 -7.00 -17.63
N ALA A 10 19.60 -5.71 -17.86
CA ALA A 10 18.55 -4.70 -17.83
C ALA A 10 17.47 -4.91 -18.89
N SER A 11 17.78 -5.59 -19.98
CA SER A 11 16.82 -5.89 -21.06
C SER A 11 15.89 -7.05 -20.71
N ASP A 12 16.21 -7.85 -19.71
CA ASP A 12 15.38 -8.98 -19.29
C ASP A 12 14.41 -8.55 -18.20
N ARG A 13 13.25 -8.03 -18.60
CA ARG A 13 12.20 -7.60 -17.67
C ARG A 13 11.70 -8.73 -16.79
N GLN A 14 11.59 -9.93 -17.34
CA GLN A 14 11.07 -11.07 -16.59
C GLN A 14 12.01 -11.49 -15.47
N ALA A 15 13.31 -11.45 -15.72
CA ALA A 15 14.32 -11.75 -14.70
C ALA A 15 14.29 -10.70 -13.58
N VAL A 16 14.14 -9.42 -13.94
CA VAL A 16 14.04 -8.30 -12.98
C VAL A 16 12.79 -8.46 -12.13
N GLU A 17 11.65 -8.72 -12.74
CA GLU A 17 10.39 -8.91 -12.01
C GLU A 17 10.43 -10.10 -11.07
N ARG A 18 11.04 -11.22 -11.50
CA ARG A 18 11.21 -12.40 -10.65
C ARG A 18 12.11 -12.10 -9.46
N ALA A 19 13.19 -11.37 -9.68
CA ALA A 19 14.10 -10.98 -8.60
C ALA A 19 13.40 -10.09 -7.57
N MET A 20 12.63 -9.10 -8.04
CA MET A 20 11.85 -8.22 -7.16
C MET A 20 10.81 -8.99 -6.36
N ARG A 21 10.10 -9.92 -7.01
CA ARG A 21 9.09 -10.75 -6.35
C ARG A 21 9.73 -11.66 -5.29
N SER A 22 10.87 -12.25 -5.61
CA SER A 22 11.62 -13.08 -4.66
C SER A 22 12.04 -12.29 -3.42
N LEU A 23 12.47 -11.04 -3.60
CA LEU A 23 12.85 -10.18 -2.48
C LEU A 23 11.63 -9.80 -1.63
N GLN A 24 10.48 -9.56 -2.24
CA GLN A 24 9.24 -9.31 -1.50
C GLN A 24 8.83 -10.52 -0.67
N ASP A 25 8.96 -11.72 -1.23
CA ASP A 25 8.65 -12.97 -0.52
C ASP A 25 9.56 -13.18 0.69
N LEU A 26 10.76 -12.61 0.66
CA LEU A 26 11.70 -12.64 1.78
C LEU A 26 11.44 -11.54 2.82
N GLY A 27 10.42 -10.70 2.61
CA GLY A 27 10.06 -9.64 3.52
C GLY A 27 10.71 -8.29 3.23
N PHE A 28 11.34 -8.13 2.06
CA PHE A 28 11.90 -6.83 1.65
C PHE A 28 10.88 -6.06 0.83
N ALA A 29 10.73 -4.78 1.11
CA ALA A 29 9.95 -3.89 0.26
C ALA A 29 10.76 -3.60 -1.02
N VAL A 30 10.09 -3.57 -2.18
CA VAL A 30 10.79 -3.37 -3.47
C VAL A 30 11.50 -2.03 -3.53
N GLU A 31 10.92 -0.98 -2.97
CA GLU A 31 11.55 0.34 -2.92
C GLU A 31 12.77 0.39 -2.00
N GLU A 32 12.95 -0.61 -1.17
CA GLU A 32 14.11 -0.75 -0.31
C GLU A 32 15.24 -1.52 -0.99
N VAL A 33 15.06 -1.89 -2.24
CA VAL A 33 16.08 -2.55 -3.04
C VAL A 33 16.83 -1.49 -3.85
N GLU A 34 18.14 -1.43 -3.63
CA GLU A 34 18.98 -0.52 -4.40
C GLU A 34 19.24 -1.10 -5.78
N VAL A 35 18.87 -0.34 -6.81
CA VAL A 35 19.04 -0.74 -8.21
C VAL A 35 20.05 0.18 -8.85
N THR A 36 21.19 -0.35 -9.26
CA THR A 36 22.24 0.42 -9.93
C THR A 36 22.58 -0.22 -11.25
N THR A 37 22.82 0.62 -12.27
CA THR A 37 23.32 0.16 -13.57
C THR A 37 24.82 -0.07 -13.46
N THR A 38 25.28 -1.26 -13.83
CA THR A 38 26.72 -1.60 -13.78
C THR A 38 27.32 -1.54 -15.18
N GLY A 39 28.28 -0.63 -15.38
CA GLY A 39 29.11 -0.56 -16.57
C GLY A 39 28.37 -0.39 -17.88
N ASP A 40 29.09 -0.68 -18.99
CA ASP A 40 28.61 -0.47 -20.35
C ASP A 40 27.71 -1.56 -20.90
N LYS A 41 27.39 -2.56 -20.09
CA LYS A 41 26.65 -3.76 -20.54
C LYS A 41 25.15 -3.73 -20.26
N GLY A 42 24.62 -2.64 -19.73
CA GLY A 42 23.20 -2.54 -19.41
C GLY A 42 22.72 -3.50 -18.32
N SER A 43 23.63 -3.99 -17.49
CA SER A 43 23.27 -4.86 -16.37
C SER A 43 22.74 -4.05 -15.19
N ILE A 44 21.80 -4.63 -14.43
CA ILE A 44 21.24 -4.02 -13.23
C ILE A 44 21.75 -4.80 -12.02
N LYS A 45 22.28 -4.09 -11.05
CA LYS A 45 22.70 -4.66 -9.79
C LYS A 45 21.58 -4.46 -8.75
N PHE A 46 21.07 -5.56 -8.21
CA PHE A 46 20.10 -5.55 -7.13
C PHE A 46 20.81 -5.81 -5.80
N GLN A 47 20.63 -4.88 -4.88
CA GLN A 47 21.18 -5.03 -3.53
C GLN A 47 20.04 -4.78 -2.54
N PRO A 48 19.59 -5.81 -1.80
CA PRO A 48 18.52 -5.63 -0.83
C PRO A 48 19.01 -4.72 0.30
N LYS A 49 18.19 -3.74 0.64
CA LYS A 49 18.42 -2.85 1.77
C LYS A 49 17.76 -3.48 2.98
N LEU A 50 18.51 -3.65 4.05
CA LEU A 50 17.98 -4.27 5.27
C LEU A 50 16.97 -3.34 5.93
N VAL A 51 15.74 -3.79 6.02
CA VAL A 51 14.64 -3.05 6.64
C VAL A 51 13.95 -3.98 7.63
N ALA A 52 13.51 -3.42 8.76
CA ALA A 52 12.74 -4.19 9.73
C ALA A 52 11.46 -4.75 9.08
N ALA A 53 11.10 -6.00 9.41
CA ALA A 53 9.95 -6.68 8.82
C ALA A 53 8.63 -5.91 8.97
N ARG A 54 8.53 -5.06 10.00
CA ARG A 54 7.34 -4.25 10.27
C ARG A 54 7.61 -2.75 10.11
N TYR A 55 8.49 -2.38 9.22
CA TYR A 55 8.90 -0.98 9.06
C TYR A 55 7.71 -0.05 8.79
N HIS A 56 6.89 -0.39 7.81
CA HIS A 56 5.74 0.45 7.44
C HIS A 56 4.63 0.37 8.49
N ALA A 57 4.39 -0.81 9.05
CA ALA A 57 3.41 -0.98 10.11
C ALA A 57 3.76 -0.15 11.34
N ASN A 58 5.03 -0.17 11.75
CA ASN A 58 5.50 0.61 12.89
C ASN A 58 5.44 2.12 12.60
N ARG A 59 5.85 2.53 11.39
CA ARG A 59 5.78 3.94 10.98
C ARG A 59 4.33 4.45 10.96
N LEU A 60 3.41 3.66 10.45
CA LEU A 60 1.99 4.02 10.43
C LEU A 60 1.45 4.22 11.85
N GLU A 61 1.77 3.29 12.75
CA GLU A 61 1.34 3.38 14.14
C GLU A 61 1.93 4.60 14.84
N GLU A 62 3.21 4.86 14.66
CA GLU A 62 3.88 6.04 15.23
C GLU A 62 3.33 7.35 14.66
N LEU A 63 3.06 7.38 13.36
CA LEU A 63 2.63 8.59 12.66
C LEU A 63 1.17 8.95 12.96
N MET A 64 0.27 7.97 12.97
CA MET A 64 -1.15 8.24 13.04
C MET A 64 -1.95 7.29 13.95
N GLY A 65 -1.29 6.42 14.68
CA GLY A 65 -1.94 5.54 15.65
C GLY A 65 -2.77 4.40 15.05
N LEU A 66 -2.61 4.12 13.77
CA LEU A 66 -3.33 3.04 13.11
C LEU A 66 -2.50 1.75 13.14
N GLN A 67 -3.17 0.65 13.45
CA GLN A 67 -2.58 -0.68 13.39
C GLN A 67 -2.95 -1.35 12.08
N ALA A 68 -1.96 -1.91 11.40
CA ALA A 68 -2.13 -2.58 10.13
C ALA A 68 -1.00 -3.57 9.90
N GLU A 69 -1.24 -4.52 9.00
CA GLU A 69 -0.17 -5.38 8.52
C GLU A 69 0.77 -4.60 7.60
N GLU A 70 1.95 -5.14 7.37
CA GLU A 70 3.02 -4.42 6.66
C GLU A 70 2.59 -3.94 5.27
N LEU A 71 1.96 -4.79 4.46
CA LEU A 71 1.51 -4.41 3.12
C LEU A 71 0.41 -3.35 3.16
N GLN A 72 -0.53 -3.49 4.08
CA GLN A 72 -1.59 -2.52 4.30
C GLN A 72 -1.00 -1.16 4.71
N ALA A 73 -0.10 -1.17 5.68
CA ALA A 73 0.56 0.03 6.17
C ALA A 73 1.32 0.74 5.06
N LYS A 74 2.03 -0.01 4.24
CA LYS A 74 2.76 0.53 3.08
C LYS A 74 1.83 1.28 2.14
N ARG A 75 0.66 0.72 1.85
CA ARG A 75 -0.32 1.34 0.95
C ARG A 75 -1.00 2.55 1.58
N LEU A 76 -1.32 2.48 2.85
CA LEU A 76 -1.88 3.61 3.57
C LEU A 76 -0.90 4.78 3.62
N LEU A 77 0.36 4.50 3.92
CA LEU A 77 1.42 5.53 3.93
C LEU A 77 1.62 6.14 2.54
N ALA A 78 1.55 5.34 1.48
CA ALA A 78 1.66 5.84 0.11
C ALA A 78 0.49 6.78 -0.22
N SER A 79 -0.73 6.44 0.20
CA SER A 79 -1.91 7.30 0.05
C SER A 79 -1.72 8.62 0.80
N TYR A 80 -1.25 8.55 2.04
CA TYR A 80 -0.94 9.71 2.87
C TYR A 80 0.13 10.60 2.22
N ASP A 81 1.22 10.02 1.74
CA ASP A 81 2.30 10.77 1.12
C ASP A 81 1.84 11.51 -0.14
N ARG A 82 1.00 10.88 -0.96
CA ARG A 82 0.42 11.53 -2.15
C ARG A 82 -0.50 12.68 -1.77
N TYR A 83 -1.33 12.49 -0.77
CA TYR A 83 -2.22 13.52 -0.24
C TYR A 83 -1.40 14.72 0.28
N LYS A 84 -0.37 14.45 1.08
CA LYS A 84 0.50 15.49 1.62
C LYS A 84 1.17 16.29 0.50
N ALA A 85 1.72 15.59 -0.50
CA ALA A 85 2.39 16.25 -1.63
C ALA A 85 1.45 17.12 -2.45
N ARG A 86 0.19 16.71 -2.60
CA ARG A 86 -0.81 17.42 -3.40
C ARG A 86 -1.43 18.61 -2.67
N GLU A 87 -1.73 18.45 -1.39
CA GLU A 87 -2.56 19.40 -0.65
C GLU A 87 -1.79 20.34 0.27
N PHE A 88 -0.51 20.06 0.55
CA PHE A 88 0.25 20.81 1.54
C PHE A 88 1.64 21.18 1.04
N ALA A 89 2.19 22.27 1.61
CA ALA A 89 3.58 22.63 1.38
C ALA A 89 4.51 21.59 2.04
N PRO A 90 5.72 21.34 1.47
CA PRO A 90 6.65 20.36 2.05
C PRO A 90 7.03 20.63 3.51
N SER A 91 6.99 21.89 3.93
CA SER A 91 7.32 22.31 5.30
C SER A 91 6.20 22.09 6.31
N THR A 92 5.02 21.65 5.86
CA THR A 92 3.88 21.45 6.75
C THR A 92 4.17 20.31 7.74
N PRO A 93 3.99 20.51 9.06
CA PRO A 93 4.22 19.45 10.03
C PRO A 93 3.31 18.25 9.80
N HIS A 94 3.83 17.06 10.05
CA HIS A 94 3.05 15.82 9.91
C HIS A 94 1.80 15.82 10.80
N SER A 95 1.87 16.40 11.99
CA SER A 95 0.71 16.46 12.90
C SER A 95 -0.51 17.14 12.27
N VAL A 96 -0.29 18.16 11.45
CA VAL A 96 -1.36 18.86 10.74
C VAL A 96 -1.90 18.01 9.61
N VAL A 97 -1.01 17.46 8.79
CA VAL A 97 -1.38 16.66 7.61
C VAL A 97 -2.09 15.37 8.02
N VAL A 98 -1.59 14.70 9.06
CA VAL A 98 -2.20 13.47 9.58
C VAL A 98 -3.64 13.70 10.01
N LYS A 99 -3.89 14.77 10.76
CA LYS A 99 -5.23 15.12 11.22
C LYS A 99 -6.19 15.32 10.05
N GLN A 100 -5.75 16.04 9.02
CA GLN A 100 -6.56 16.26 7.82
C GLN A 100 -6.77 14.99 7.03
N TRP A 101 -5.72 14.20 6.81
CA TRP A 101 -5.84 12.95 6.05
C TRP A 101 -6.78 11.96 6.74
N LEU A 102 -6.66 11.81 8.06
CA LEU A 102 -7.55 10.93 8.82
C LEU A 102 -9.01 11.37 8.70
N SER A 103 -9.27 12.67 8.72
CA SER A 103 -10.62 13.21 8.62
C SER A 103 -11.16 13.14 7.18
N ASP A 104 -10.38 13.66 6.22
CA ASP A 104 -10.86 13.91 4.86
C ASP A 104 -10.75 12.68 3.95
N VAL A 105 -9.85 11.76 4.27
CA VAL A 105 -9.60 10.59 3.43
C VAL A 105 -9.99 9.30 4.16
N PHE A 106 -9.33 8.98 5.25
CA PHE A 106 -9.52 7.69 5.92
C PHE A 106 -10.92 7.53 6.51
N LYS A 107 -11.33 8.45 7.37
CA LYS A 107 -12.65 8.39 8.02
C LYS A 107 -13.79 8.59 7.03
N ARG A 108 -13.55 9.34 5.96
CA ARG A 108 -14.53 9.52 4.90
C ARG A 108 -14.84 8.19 4.21
N VAL A 109 -13.84 7.39 3.94
CA VAL A 109 -14.01 6.05 3.33
C VAL A 109 -14.69 5.10 4.32
N VAL A 110 -14.14 4.96 5.51
CA VAL A 110 -14.65 4.04 6.53
C VAL A 110 -16.07 4.43 6.97
N GLY A 111 -16.37 5.71 7.04
CA GLY A 111 -17.68 6.23 7.45
C GLY A 111 -18.80 5.98 6.45
N GLN A 112 -18.49 5.62 5.21
CA GLN A 112 -19.52 5.29 4.21
C GLN A 112 -20.11 3.89 4.41
N VAL A 113 -19.50 3.06 5.25
CA VAL A 113 -19.97 1.69 5.49
C VAL A 113 -21.30 1.73 6.27
N PRO A 114 -22.36 1.05 5.76
CA PRO A 114 -23.65 0.99 6.47
C PRO A 114 -23.50 0.24 7.80
N GLU A 115 -24.38 0.58 8.74
CA GLU A 115 -24.36 -0.04 10.08
C GLU A 115 -24.38 -1.57 10.05
N ASN A 116 -25.19 -2.14 9.16
CA ASN A 116 -25.32 -3.60 9.06
C ASN A 116 -24.06 -4.30 8.51
N LEU A 117 -23.12 -3.55 7.95
CA LEU A 117 -21.87 -4.08 7.41
C LEU A 117 -20.64 -3.65 8.23
N LYS A 118 -20.82 -2.81 9.24
CA LYS A 118 -19.72 -2.39 10.11
C LYS A 118 -19.15 -3.58 10.87
N GLY A 119 -17.84 -3.59 11.03
CA GLY A 119 -17.13 -4.63 11.74
C GLY A 119 -16.81 -5.89 10.94
N ARG A 120 -17.29 -6.01 9.71
CA ARG A 120 -16.94 -7.14 8.85
C ARG A 120 -15.46 -7.19 8.51
N VAL A 121 -14.90 -6.02 8.29
CA VAL A 121 -13.49 -5.87 7.92
C VAL A 121 -12.90 -4.76 8.78
N GLU A 122 -11.69 -4.98 9.30
CA GLU A 122 -10.95 -3.98 10.04
C GLU A 122 -10.80 -2.70 9.20
N PRO A 123 -10.83 -1.50 9.81
CA PRO A 123 -10.78 -0.25 9.04
C PRO A 123 -9.55 -0.13 8.13
N ALA A 124 -8.36 -0.53 8.59
CA ALA A 124 -7.15 -0.47 7.77
C ALA A 124 -7.24 -1.45 6.60
N GLN A 125 -7.77 -2.65 6.83
CA GLN A 125 -7.98 -3.63 5.77
C GLN A 125 -9.02 -3.15 4.77
N LEU A 126 -10.11 -2.57 5.25
CA LEU A 126 -11.15 -2.02 4.38
C LEU A 126 -10.58 -0.93 3.46
N PHE A 127 -9.84 0.01 4.02
CA PHE A 127 -9.22 1.08 3.24
C PHE A 127 -8.27 0.51 2.19
N HIS A 128 -7.46 -0.47 2.57
CA HIS A 128 -6.56 -1.17 1.67
C HIS A 128 -7.32 -1.83 0.51
N GLU A 129 -8.42 -2.52 0.80
CA GLU A 129 -9.24 -3.18 -0.23
C GLU A 129 -9.94 -2.17 -1.13
N VAL A 130 -10.33 -1.03 -0.61
CA VAL A 130 -10.90 0.06 -1.41
C VAL A 130 -9.85 0.62 -2.38
N LEU A 131 -8.61 0.77 -1.94
CA LEU A 131 -7.52 1.21 -2.83
C LEU A 131 -7.26 0.20 -3.95
N GLU A 132 -7.30 -1.10 -3.63
CA GLU A 132 -7.21 -2.15 -4.65
C GLU A 132 -8.35 -2.08 -5.65
N ASN A 133 -9.57 -1.88 -5.15
CA ASN A 133 -10.76 -1.76 -5.98
C ASN A 133 -10.67 -0.54 -6.90
N ARG A 134 -10.18 0.58 -6.40
CA ARG A 134 -9.96 1.79 -7.21
C ARG A 134 -8.99 1.50 -8.36
N TRP A 135 -7.89 0.83 -8.07
CA TRP A 135 -6.93 0.44 -9.10
C TRP A 135 -7.56 -0.50 -10.13
N TYR A 136 -8.25 -1.53 -9.66
CA TYR A 136 -8.91 -2.51 -10.52
C TYR A 136 -9.93 -1.85 -11.45
N LEU A 137 -10.77 -0.98 -10.91
CA LEU A 137 -11.77 -0.24 -11.70
C LEU A 137 -11.10 0.69 -12.71
N GLY A 138 -10.00 1.33 -12.32
CA GLY A 138 -9.23 2.18 -13.22
C GLY A 138 -8.66 1.43 -14.40
N GLU A 139 -8.12 0.24 -14.18
CA GLU A 139 -7.63 -0.63 -15.24
C GLU A 139 -8.76 -1.07 -16.17
N LYS A 140 -9.89 -1.45 -15.60
CA LYS A 140 -11.04 -1.92 -16.36
C LYS A 140 -11.68 -0.81 -17.20
N LEU A 141 -11.77 0.39 -16.69
CA LEU A 141 -12.45 1.53 -17.34
C LEU A 141 -11.49 2.45 -18.10
N GLY A 142 -10.19 2.24 -17.99
CA GLY A 142 -9.19 3.06 -18.66
C GLY A 142 -9.01 4.46 -18.06
N LYS A 143 -9.49 4.70 -16.86
CA LYS A 143 -9.36 5.98 -16.15
C LYS A 143 -9.53 5.81 -14.65
N ASP A 144 -8.95 6.71 -13.87
CA ASP A 144 -9.13 6.72 -12.42
C ASP A 144 -10.58 7.13 -12.09
N VAL A 145 -11.24 6.27 -11.31
CA VAL A 145 -12.64 6.49 -10.92
C VAL A 145 -12.79 7.35 -9.67
N GLY A 146 -11.70 7.59 -8.95
CA GLY A 146 -11.73 8.30 -7.68
C GLY A 146 -12.06 7.42 -6.49
N LEU A 147 -11.74 7.94 -5.31
CA LEU A 147 -11.86 7.17 -4.07
C LEU A 147 -13.31 6.94 -3.65
N ASP A 148 -14.16 7.95 -3.77
CA ASP A 148 -15.57 7.82 -3.37
C ASP A 148 -16.32 6.79 -4.23
N PHE A 149 -16.11 6.81 -5.53
CA PHE A 149 -16.71 5.83 -6.43
C PHE A 149 -16.23 4.42 -6.10
N ALA A 150 -14.92 4.26 -5.90
CA ALA A 150 -14.33 2.96 -5.56
C ALA A 150 -14.86 2.45 -4.20
N THR A 151 -15.08 3.34 -3.26
CA THR A 151 -15.63 3.00 -1.95
C THR A 151 -17.08 2.50 -2.07
N GLN A 152 -17.91 3.21 -2.80
CA GLN A 152 -19.31 2.81 -3.00
C GLN A 152 -19.41 1.49 -3.76
N ASP A 153 -18.61 1.32 -4.80
CA ASP A 153 -18.56 0.07 -5.57
C ASP A 153 -18.13 -1.11 -4.67
N TYR A 154 -17.12 -0.90 -3.82
CA TYR A 154 -16.67 -1.89 -2.87
C TYR A 154 -17.78 -2.28 -1.88
N ILE A 155 -18.46 -1.28 -1.32
CA ILE A 155 -19.53 -1.49 -0.34
C ILE A 155 -20.69 -2.29 -0.96
N GLU A 156 -21.02 -2.04 -2.21
CA GLU A 156 -22.13 -2.70 -2.90
C GLU A 156 -21.78 -4.11 -3.39
N LYS A 157 -20.58 -4.30 -3.93
CA LYS A 157 -20.23 -5.51 -4.68
C LYS A 157 -19.28 -6.45 -3.96
N VAL A 158 -18.52 -5.97 -2.99
CA VAL A 158 -17.49 -6.77 -2.32
C VAL A 158 -17.81 -6.99 -0.84
N LEU A 159 -18.06 -5.92 -0.11
CA LEU A 159 -18.21 -5.97 1.34
C LEU A 159 -19.33 -6.90 1.82
N PRO A 160 -20.51 -6.96 1.19
CA PRO A 160 -21.58 -7.84 1.66
C PRO A 160 -21.22 -9.33 1.60
N TYR A 161 -20.25 -9.66 0.75
CA TYR A 161 -19.80 -11.04 0.54
C TYR A 161 -18.51 -11.36 1.28
N ARG A 162 -17.92 -10.36 1.94
CA ARG A 162 -16.72 -10.58 2.75
C ARG A 162 -17.09 -11.30 4.03
N MET A 163 -16.25 -12.24 4.42
CA MET A 163 -16.40 -12.90 5.69
C MET A 163 -15.97 -11.96 6.81
N ASP A 164 -16.65 -12.07 7.94
CA ASP A 164 -16.33 -11.30 9.14
C ASP A 164 -14.89 -11.58 9.55
N SER A 165 -14.05 -10.55 9.63
CA SER A 165 -12.64 -10.72 9.95
C SER A 165 -12.40 -11.22 11.38
N GLY A 166 -13.39 -11.08 12.24
CA GLY A 166 -13.33 -11.61 13.61
C GLY A 166 -13.90 -13.01 13.78
N VAL A 167 -14.41 -13.64 12.71
CA VAL A 167 -15.05 -14.96 12.79
C VAL A 167 -14.10 -16.04 12.30
N VAL A 168 -13.91 -17.05 13.11
CA VAL A 168 -13.18 -18.26 12.72
C VAL A 168 -14.15 -19.15 11.94
N ILE A 169 -13.84 -19.39 10.68
CA ILE A 169 -14.67 -20.21 9.81
C ILE A 169 -14.11 -21.60 9.75
N LYS A 170 -14.97 -22.51 9.99
CA LYS A 170 -14.62 -23.93 10.03
C LYS A 170 -15.12 -24.65 8.79
#